data_18d83b1eeb47f68cc8402b386b2e9467
#
_entry.id   18d83b1eeb47f68cc8402b386b2e9467
#
_cell.length_a   1.000
_cell.length_b   1.000
_cell.length_c   1.000
_cell.angle_alpha   90.00
_cell.angle_beta   90.00
_cell.angle_gamma   90.00
#
_symmetry.space_group_name_H-M   'P 1'
#
loop_
_entity.id
_entity.type
_entity.pdbx_description
1 polymer ?
#
loop_
_entity_poly.entity_id
_entity_poly.type
_entity_poly.pdbx_seq_one_letter_code
_entity_poly.pdbx_strand_id
1 'polypeptide(L)'
;MTQDKKARPILVPVDFSTYSEAALMCAADLADMIKEPLIVLHVVHDLGEAPGYYAVKGRKKQLHRLEDVAAEMLQEFVEGVKKKHPGNTAIKTAQTELVVGLPVNRILEVAEQNHARMIVMGSQGRTGLSHVLLGSKAEQVVHLSPIPVTIVKNQHKK
;
A
#
# COMPACT_ATOMS: atom_id res chain seq x y z
N MET A 1 11.19 -18.47 -29.22
CA MET A 1 9.91 -18.08 -28.65
C MET A 1 10.15 -17.40 -27.32
N THR A 2 10.10 -16.10 -27.32
CA THR A 2 10.07 -15.33 -26.08
C THR A 2 8.67 -15.52 -25.50
N GLN A 3 8.56 -16.32 -24.44
CA GLN A 3 7.36 -16.30 -23.60
C GLN A 3 7.22 -14.85 -23.13
N ASP A 4 6.12 -14.17 -23.50
CA ASP A 4 5.74 -12.90 -22.91
C ASP A 4 5.68 -13.11 -21.41
N LYS A 5 6.72 -12.70 -20.71
CA LYS A 5 6.80 -12.81 -19.27
C LYS A 5 5.74 -11.87 -18.71
N LYS A 6 4.60 -12.42 -18.30
CA LYS A 6 3.51 -11.64 -17.71
C LYS A 6 4.10 -10.78 -16.58
N ALA A 7 3.94 -9.48 -16.69
CA ALA A 7 4.44 -8.53 -15.69
C ALA A 7 3.87 -8.86 -14.31
N ARG A 8 4.72 -8.83 -13.30
CA ARG A 8 4.35 -9.14 -11.91
C ARG A 8 4.65 -7.91 -11.04
N PRO A 9 3.65 -7.07 -10.76
CA PRO A 9 3.87 -5.81 -10.08
C PRO A 9 4.42 -5.98 -8.66
N ILE A 10 5.10 -4.95 -8.17
CA ILE A 10 5.35 -4.75 -6.75
C ILE A 10 4.15 -4.00 -6.18
N LEU A 11 3.52 -4.54 -5.13
CA LEU A 11 2.40 -3.91 -4.43
C LEU A 11 2.90 -3.16 -3.20
N VAL A 12 2.50 -1.89 -3.08
CA VAL A 12 2.88 -1.02 -1.97
C VAL A 12 1.63 -0.49 -1.28
N PRO A 13 1.20 -1.09 -0.17
CA PRO A 13 0.17 -0.53 0.67
C PRO A 13 0.66 0.75 1.36
N VAL A 14 -0.12 1.82 1.28
CA VAL A 14 0.22 3.12 1.89
C VAL A 14 -0.89 3.62 2.80
N ASP A 15 -0.51 4.27 3.88
CA ASP A 15 -1.40 4.93 4.83
C ASP A 15 -1.08 6.43 5.01
N PHE A 16 -0.31 6.97 4.06
CA PHE A 16 0.17 8.36 4.04
C PHE A 16 1.15 8.73 5.15
N SER A 17 1.64 7.77 5.91
CA SER A 17 2.72 7.97 6.90
C SER A 17 4.07 8.11 6.23
N THR A 18 5.04 8.64 6.98
CA THR A 18 6.45 8.69 6.54
C THR A 18 7.04 7.30 6.35
N TYR A 19 6.53 6.29 7.05
CA TYR A 19 6.93 4.89 6.87
C TYR A 19 6.46 4.32 5.54
N SER A 20 5.21 4.59 5.14
CA SER A 20 4.71 4.18 3.83
C SER A 20 5.33 4.98 2.69
N GLU A 21 5.71 6.24 2.92
CA GLU A 21 6.52 7.00 1.96
C GLU A 21 7.87 6.35 1.72
N ALA A 22 8.60 6.00 2.79
CA ALA A 22 9.88 5.30 2.67
C ALA A 22 9.75 3.95 1.96
N ALA A 23 8.67 3.21 2.23
CA ALA A 23 8.36 1.95 1.56
C ALA A 23 8.12 2.17 0.06
N LEU A 24 7.35 3.19 -0.31
CA LEU A 24 7.07 3.51 -1.71
C LEU A 24 8.34 3.92 -2.46
N MET A 25 9.21 4.70 -1.85
CA MET A 25 10.50 5.07 -2.43
C MET A 25 11.38 3.85 -2.68
N CYS A 26 11.51 2.98 -1.69
CA CYS A 26 12.27 1.73 -1.81
C CYS A 26 11.69 0.81 -2.90
N ALA A 27 10.39 0.66 -2.94
CA ALA A 27 9.71 -0.16 -3.94
C ALA A 27 9.85 0.41 -5.36
N ALA A 28 9.81 1.73 -5.51
CA ALA A 28 10.00 2.39 -6.79
C ALA A 28 11.42 2.15 -7.36
N ASP A 29 12.44 2.24 -6.51
CA ASP A 29 13.82 1.94 -6.92
C ASP A 29 13.96 0.47 -7.31
N LEU A 30 13.41 -0.44 -6.52
CA LEU A 30 13.43 -1.88 -6.83
C LEU A 30 12.68 -2.19 -8.13
N ALA A 31 11.47 -1.66 -8.31
CA ALA A 31 10.67 -1.86 -9.51
C ALA A 31 11.38 -1.35 -10.77
N ASP A 32 12.04 -0.19 -10.66
CA ASP A 32 12.82 0.37 -11.76
C ASP A 32 14.04 -0.49 -12.13
N MET A 33 14.72 -1.04 -11.13
CA MET A 33 15.85 -1.97 -11.33
C MET A 33 15.44 -3.28 -12.01
N ILE A 34 14.33 -3.88 -11.58
CA ILE A 34 13.88 -5.17 -12.10
C ILE A 34 12.93 -5.06 -13.30
N LYS A 35 12.57 -3.83 -13.71
CA LYS A 35 11.66 -3.51 -14.82
C LYS A 35 10.28 -4.14 -14.65
N GLU A 36 9.74 -4.08 -13.44
CA GLU A 36 8.38 -4.52 -13.13
C GLU A 36 7.47 -3.34 -12.78
N PRO A 37 6.15 -3.47 -12.99
CA PRO A 37 5.20 -2.41 -12.63
C PRO A 37 5.13 -2.18 -11.12
N LEU A 38 4.65 -0.99 -10.76
CA LEU A 38 4.40 -0.58 -9.38
C LEU A 38 2.92 -0.29 -9.19
N ILE A 39 2.32 -0.88 -8.16
CA ILE A 39 0.94 -0.59 -7.73
C ILE A 39 1.00 0.01 -6.33
N VAL A 40 0.45 1.21 -6.18
CA VAL A 40 0.29 1.90 -4.89
C VAL A 40 -1.15 1.73 -4.43
N LEU A 41 -1.34 1.04 -3.33
CA LEU A 41 -2.64 0.68 -2.77
C LEU A 41 -2.95 1.49 -1.51
N HIS A 42 -4.11 2.11 -1.44
CA HIS A 42 -4.68 2.58 -0.18
C HIS A 42 -5.98 1.85 0.15
N VAL A 43 -6.12 1.40 1.38
CA VAL A 43 -7.33 0.75 1.87
C VAL A 43 -8.08 1.70 2.80
N VAL A 44 -9.28 2.12 2.37
CA VAL A 44 -10.21 2.84 3.23
C VAL A 44 -10.78 1.85 4.23
N HIS A 45 -10.47 2.06 5.51
CA HIS A 45 -10.84 1.11 6.55
C HIS A 45 -12.34 1.13 6.81
N ASP A 46 -13.02 0.06 6.46
CA ASP A 46 -14.43 -0.14 6.76
C ASP A 46 -14.63 -1.20 7.85
N LEU A 47 -14.90 -0.75 9.07
CA LEU A 47 -15.21 -1.61 10.21
C LEU A 47 -16.54 -2.39 10.06
N GLY A 48 -17.39 -1.99 9.12
CA GLY A 48 -18.67 -2.67 8.89
C GLY A 48 -18.54 -4.05 8.25
N GLU A 49 -17.39 -4.43 7.76
CA GLU A 49 -17.08 -5.80 7.35
C GLU A 49 -16.71 -6.70 8.56
N ALA A 50 -16.46 -6.11 9.73
CA ALA A 50 -16.15 -6.88 10.93
C ALA A 50 -17.41 -7.63 11.45
N PRO A 51 -17.29 -8.90 11.86
CA PRO A 51 -18.39 -9.65 12.45
C PRO A 51 -19.03 -8.92 13.65
N GLY A 52 -20.34 -8.84 13.68
CA GLY A 52 -21.09 -8.19 14.78
C GLY A 52 -21.22 -6.66 14.67
N TYR A 53 -20.76 -6.06 13.60
CA TYR A 53 -20.94 -4.62 13.36
C TYR A 53 -22.36 -4.35 12.80
N TYR A 54 -23.08 -3.42 13.44
CA TYR A 54 -24.42 -3.03 13.01
C TYR A 54 -24.35 -1.92 11.97
N ALA A 55 -25.15 -2.07 10.90
CA ALA A 55 -25.26 -1.04 9.86
C ALA A 55 -25.88 0.25 10.44
N VAL A 56 -25.15 1.36 10.39
CA VAL A 56 -25.63 2.67 10.80
C VAL A 56 -26.34 3.35 9.63
N LYS A 57 -27.53 3.92 9.85
CA LYS A 57 -28.22 4.74 8.85
C LYS A 57 -27.29 5.86 8.34
N GLY A 58 -27.18 6.00 7.01
CA GLY A 58 -26.32 7.01 6.40
C GLY A 58 -24.86 6.60 6.18
N ARG A 59 -24.45 5.40 6.60
CA ARG A 59 -23.10 4.88 6.46
C ARG A 59 -22.59 4.90 5.02
N LYS A 60 -23.41 4.49 4.03
CA LYS A 60 -23.01 4.52 2.61
C LYS A 60 -22.60 5.92 2.15
N LYS A 61 -23.34 6.96 2.55
CA LYS A 61 -23.02 8.34 2.16
C LYS A 61 -21.73 8.86 2.82
N GLN A 62 -21.48 8.47 4.07
CA GLN A 62 -20.24 8.80 4.78
C GLN A 62 -19.04 8.05 4.16
N LEU A 63 -19.24 6.80 3.76
CA LEU A 63 -18.20 6.00 3.12
C LEU A 63 -17.78 6.58 1.77
N HIS A 64 -18.73 6.98 0.91
CA HIS A 64 -18.41 7.66 -0.36
C HIS A 64 -17.61 8.93 -0.15
N ARG A 65 -17.93 9.74 0.86
CA ARG A 65 -17.14 10.93 1.20
C ARG A 65 -15.71 10.58 1.63
N LEU A 66 -15.54 9.51 2.38
CA LEU A 66 -14.20 9.04 2.79
C LEU A 66 -13.40 8.50 1.59
N GLU A 67 -14.06 7.81 0.66
CA GLU A 67 -13.42 7.34 -0.57
C GLU A 67 -12.93 8.51 -1.42
N ASP A 68 -13.76 9.55 -1.61
CA ASP A 68 -13.38 10.74 -2.39
C ASP A 68 -12.16 11.44 -1.78
N VAL A 69 -12.19 11.69 -0.47
CA VAL A 69 -11.06 12.31 0.25
C VAL A 69 -9.82 11.42 0.19
N ALA A 70 -9.97 10.12 0.37
CA ALA A 70 -8.86 9.17 0.31
C ALA A 70 -8.24 9.11 -1.10
N ALA A 71 -9.06 9.21 -2.16
CA ALA A 71 -8.58 9.26 -3.54
C ALA A 71 -7.72 10.50 -3.81
N GLU A 72 -8.17 11.68 -3.35
CA GLU A 72 -7.40 12.93 -3.44
C GLU A 72 -6.08 12.80 -2.67
N MET A 73 -6.11 12.33 -1.43
CA MET A 73 -4.92 12.13 -0.60
C MET A 73 -3.93 11.15 -1.24
N LEU A 74 -4.42 10.06 -1.85
CA LEU A 74 -3.58 9.08 -2.52
C LEU A 74 -2.87 9.70 -3.72
N GLN A 75 -3.58 10.49 -4.51
CA GLN A 75 -3.01 11.19 -5.65
C GLN A 75 -1.94 12.19 -5.20
N GLU A 76 -2.21 13.03 -4.22
CA GLU A 76 -1.27 14.00 -3.67
C GLU A 76 -0.01 13.31 -3.09
N PHE A 77 -0.21 12.20 -2.38
CA PHE A 77 0.88 11.42 -1.80
C PHE A 77 1.82 10.88 -2.89
N VAL A 78 1.27 10.25 -3.93
CA VAL A 78 2.07 9.70 -5.04
C VAL A 78 2.77 10.82 -5.83
N GLU A 79 2.09 11.94 -6.10
CA GLU A 79 2.71 13.08 -6.76
C GLU A 79 3.84 13.69 -5.92
N GLY A 80 3.71 13.71 -4.59
CA GLY A 80 4.77 14.12 -3.67
C GLY A 80 6.02 13.23 -3.81
N VAL A 81 5.83 11.92 -3.90
CA VAL A 81 6.94 10.97 -4.09
C VAL A 81 7.55 11.11 -5.49
N LYS A 82 6.74 11.28 -6.54
CA LYS A 82 7.25 11.53 -7.91
C LYS A 82 8.17 12.74 -7.97
N LYS A 83 7.82 13.83 -7.29
CA LYS A 83 8.65 15.05 -7.22
C LYS A 83 10.00 14.81 -6.54
N LYS A 84 10.03 13.92 -5.54
CA LYS A 84 11.27 13.55 -4.84
C LYS A 84 12.14 12.59 -5.65
N HIS A 85 11.55 11.86 -6.62
CA HIS A 85 12.21 10.88 -7.46
C HIS A 85 12.03 11.16 -8.96
N PRO A 86 12.50 12.30 -9.48
CA PRO A 86 12.22 12.71 -10.86
C PRO A 86 12.85 11.79 -11.92
N GLY A 87 13.87 11.02 -11.56
CA GLY A 87 14.55 10.07 -12.46
C GLY A 87 13.95 8.66 -12.48
N ASN A 88 13.06 8.33 -11.53
CA ASN A 88 12.53 6.97 -11.39
C ASN A 88 11.35 6.74 -12.34
N THR A 89 11.47 5.76 -13.24
CA THR A 89 10.44 5.45 -14.23
C THR A 89 9.27 4.71 -13.61
N ALA A 90 9.52 3.80 -12.68
CA ALA A 90 8.47 2.99 -12.07
C ALA A 90 7.46 3.84 -11.30
N ILE A 91 7.91 4.84 -10.53
CA ILE A 91 6.98 5.73 -9.82
C ILE A 91 6.20 6.63 -10.78
N LYS A 92 6.79 7.07 -11.89
CA LYS A 92 6.09 7.89 -12.89
C LYS A 92 4.91 7.15 -13.52
N THR A 93 5.06 5.86 -13.76
CA THR A 93 4.07 4.99 -14.39
C THR A 93 3.28 4.14 -13.38
N ALA A 94 3.46 4.40 -12.08
CA ALA A 94 2.78 3.65 -11.03
C ALA A 94 1.26 3.74 -11.17
N GLN A 95 0.61 2.60 -11.01
CA GLN A 95 -0.85 2.52 -10.90
C GLN A 95 -1.26 2.78 -9.45
N THR A 96 -2.38 3.45 -9.27
CA THR A 96 -2.97 3.66 -7.95
C THR A 96 -4.26 2.86 -7.84
N GLU A 97 -4.44 2.17 -6.73
CA GLU A 97 -5.67 1.46 -6.39
C GLU A 97 -6.21 1.94 -5.04
N LEU A 98 -7.51 2.18 -4.98
CA LEU A 98 -8.25 2.48 -3.76
C LEU A 98 -9.31 1.42 -3.55
N VAL A 99 -9.29 0.79 -2.40
CA VAL A 99 -10.29 -0.23 -2.03
C VAL A 99 -10.83 0.04 -0.63
N VAL A 100 -12.01 -0.46 -0.34
CA VAL A 100 -12.66 -0.34 0.97
C VAL A 100 -12.68 -1.69 1.66
N GLY A 101 -12.42 -1.73 2.96
CA GLY A 101 -12.54 -2.94 3.75
C GLY A 101 -11.55 -3.05 4.90
N LEU A 102 -11.28 -4.27 5.32
CA LEU A 102 -10.28 -4.57 6.33
C LEU A 102 -8.88 -4.57 5.69
N PRO A 103 -7.96 -3.72 6.15
CA PRO A 103 -6.71 -3.47 5.44
C PRO A 103 -5.89 -4.72 5.12
N VAL A 104 -5.69 -5.61 6.08
CA VAL A 104 -4.88 -6.82 5.85
C VAL A 104 -5.51 -7.72 4.78
N ASN A 105 -6.82 -7.95 4.86
CA ASN A 105 -7.55 -8.78 3.90
C ASN A 105 -7.48 -8.20 2.49
N ARG A 106 -7.71 -6.89 2.36
CA ARG A 106 -7.68 -6.21 1.05
C ARG A 106 -6.28 -6.17 0.44
N ILE A 107 -5.25 -5.98 1.25
CA ILE A 107 -3.85 -6.03 0.76
C ILE A 107 -3.55 -7.40 0.15
N LEU A 108 -3.89 -8.48 0.84
CA LEU A 108 -3.63 -9.84 0.36
C LEU A 108 -4.47 -10.17 -0.88
N GLU A 109 -5.73 -9.76 -0.90
CA GLU A 109 -6.64 -9.96 -2.04
C GLU A 109 -6.14 -9.22 -3.30
N VAL A 110 -5.77 -7.94 -3.17
CA VAL A 110 -5.23 -7.15 -4.29
C VAL A 110 -3.90 -7.72 -4.78
N ALA A 111 -3.05 -8.19 -3.87
CA ALA A 111 -1.80 -8.86 -4.23
C ALA A 111 -2.05 -10.12 -5.08
N GLU A 112 -3.04 -10.93 -4.71
CA GLU A 112 -3.42 -12.13 -5.44
C GLU A 112 -4.03 -11.80 -6.81
N GLN A 113 -5.00 -10.89 -6.85
CA GLN A 113 -5.70 -10.48 -8.09
C GLN A 113 -4.75 -9.93 -9.15
N ASN A 114 -3.75 -9.17 -8.71
CA ASN A 114 -2.74 -8.59 -9.60
C ASN A 114 -1.53 -9.52 -9.84
N HIS A 115 -1.52 -10.72 -9.29
CA HIS A 115 -0.36 -11.62 -9.35
C HIS A 115 0.93 -10.95 -8.90
N ALA A 116 0.86 -10.14 -7.85
CA ALA A 116 1.98 -9.37 -7.37
C ALA A 116 3.21 -10.25 -7.10
N ARG A 117 4.39 -9.73 -7.45
CA ARG A 117 5.66 -10.41 -7.19
C ARG A 117 6.00 -10.42 -5.72
N MET A 118 5.73 -9.30 -5.06
CA MET A 118 5.97 -9.08 -3.64
C MET A 118 5.16 -7.90 -3.12
N ILE A 119 5.05 -7.82 -1.80
CA ILE A 119 4.50 -6.66 -1.10
C ILE A 119 5.66 -5.92 -0.44
N VAL A 120 5.69 -4.59 -0.56
CA VAL A 120 6.65 -3.72 0.14
C VAL A 120 5.85 -2.76 1.01
N MET A 121 6.09 -2.75 2.31
CA MET A 121 5.34 -1.89 3.24
C MET A 121 6.21 -1.34 4.35
N GLY A 122 5.77 -0.25 4.95
CA GLY A 122 6.46 0.36 6.10
C GLY A 122 6.39 -0.52 7.34
N SER A 123 7.40 -0.41 8.19
CA SER A 123 7.47 -1.16 9.46
C SER A 123 6.41 -0.74 10.46
N GLN A 124 5.87 0.49 10.34
CA GLN A 124 4.84 1.05 11.21
C GLN A 124 3.84 1.85 10.38
N GLY A 125 2.69 2.16 10.98
CA GLY A 125 1.67 3.00 10.37
C GLY A 125 1.63 4.40 11.01
N ARG A 126 0.49 5.10 10.82
CA ARG A 126 0.27 6.48 11.28
C ARG A 126 0.41 6.68 12.79
N THR A 127 0.16 5.66 13.60
CA THR A 127 0.24 5.73 15.07
C THR A 127 1.62 5.42 15.64
N GLY A 128 2.60 5.14 14.78
CA GLY A 128 4.02 4.88 15.03
C GLY A 128 4.46 4.85 16.50
N LEU A 129 4.17 3.76 17.21
CA LEU A 129 4.63 3.60 18.59
C LEU A 129 6.14 3.30 18.56
N SER A 130 6.92 4.20 19.16
CA SER A 130 8.39 4.15 19.17
C SER A 130 9.00 2.88 19.78
N HIS A 131 8.20 2.09 20.48
CA HIS A 131 8.63 0.86 21.17
C HIS A 131 8.24 -0.43 20.42
N VAL A 132 7.51 -0.33 19.32
CA VAL A 132 7.07 -1.50 18.53
C VAL A 132 7.99 -1.65 17.33
N LEU A 133 8.65 -2.81 17.22
CA LEU A 133 9.56 -3.12 16.11
C LEU A 133 8.82 -3.27 14.79
N LEU A 134 7.56 -3.74 14.82
CA LEU A 134 6.73 -3.97 13.66
C LEU A 134 5.27 -3.64 13.99
N GLY A 135 4.61 -2.88 13.15
CA GLY A 135 3.19 -2.54 13.31
C GLY A 135 2.29 -3.76 13.12
N SER A 136 1.15 -3.78 13.81
CA SER A 136 0.23 -4.93 13.83
C SER A 136 -0.27 -5.37 12.44
N LYS A 137 -0.55 -4.42 11.53
CA LYS A 137 -0.96 -4.74 10.16
C LYS A 137 0.19 -5.32 9.33
N ALA A 138 1.40 -4.76 9.47
CA ALA A 138 2.59 -5.28 8.82
C ALA A 138 2.91 -6.70 9.30
N GLU A 139 2.81 -6.94 10.60
CA GLU A 139 2.98 -8.27 11.21
C GLU A 139 1.98 -9.27 10.65
N GLN A 140 0.70 -8.93 10.58
CA GLN A 140 -0.32 -9.83 10.04
C GLN A 140 -0.11 -10.11 8.53
N VAL A 141 0.25 -9.09 7.75
CA VAL A 141 0.56 -9.29 6.32
C VAL A 141 1.75 -10.23 6.14
N VAL A 142 2.82 -10.07 6.93
CA VAL A 142 3.98 -10.98 6.91
C VAL A 142 3.59 -12.42 7.23
N HIS A 143 2.72 -12.62 8.22
CA HIS A 143 2.28 -13.96 8.60
C HIS A 143 1.35 -14.63 7.59
N LEU A 144 0.49 -13.87 6.93
CA LEU A 144 -0.58 -14.42 6.09
C LEU A 144 -0.25 -14.41 4.60
N SER A 145 0.76 -13.65 4.18
CA SER A 145 1.09 -13.51 2.77
C SER A 145 1.71 -14.78 2.19
N PRO A 146 1.17 -15.29 1.06
CA PRO A 146 1.78 -16.41 0.33
C PRO A 146 2.96 -15.97 -0.57
N ILE A 147 3.21 -14.66 -0.68
CA ILE A 147 4.29 -14.07 -1.49
C ILE A 147 5.27 -13.30 -0.60
N PRO A 148 6.48 -13.01 -1.07
CA PRO A 148 7.47 -12.26 -0.29
C PRO A 148 6.94 -10.91 0.18
N VAL A 149 7.26 -10.56 1.42
CA VAL A 149 6.95 -9.26 2.03
C VAL A 149 8.24 -8.60 2.47
N THR A 150 8.49 -7.40 1.98
CA THR A 150 9.63 -6.58 2.41
C THR A 150 9.14 -5.49 3.34
N ILE A 151 9.75 -5.39 4.51
CA ILE A 151 9.47 -4.35 5.49
C ILE A 151 10.54 -3.27 5.43
N VAL A 152 10.13 -2.04 5.18
CA VAL A 152 11.01 -0.89 5.09
C VAL A 152 10.94 -0.09 6.39
N LYS A 153 12.09 0.07 7.03
CA LYS A 153 12.23 0.91 8.22
C LYS A 153 12.53 2.34 7.79
N ASN A 154 11.80 3.29 8.34
CA ASN A 154 12.15 4.69 8.17
C ASN A 154 13.23 5.04 9.21
N GLN A 155 14.45 5.23 8.74
CA GLN A 155 15.53 5.73 9.58
C GLN A 155 15.37 7.24 9.71
N HIS A 156 14.62 7.69 10.71
CA HIS A 156 14.78 9.07 11.15
C HIS A 156 16.21 9.22 11.68
N LYS A 157 17.05 9.93 10.95
CA LYS A 157 18.27 10.46 11.56
C LYS A 157 17.84 11.30 12.75
N LYS A 158 18.24 10.89 13.94
CA LYS A 158 18.16 11.70 15.15
C LYS A 158 18.91 13.00 14.96
#